data_8daefc4f2c3942ffeee3c30c0be51ba4
#
_entry.id   8daefc4f2c3942ffeee3c30c0be51ba4
#
_cell.length_a   1.000
_cell.length_b   1.000
_cell.length_c   1.000
_cell.angle_alpha   90.00
_cell.angle_beta   90.00
_cell.angle_gamma   90.00
#
_symmetry.space_group_name_H-M   'P 1'
#
loop_
_entity.id
_entity.type
_entity.pdbx_description
1 polymer ?
#
loop_
_entity_poly.entity_id
_entity_poly.type
_entity_poly.pdbx_seq_one_letter_code
_entity_poly.pdbx_strand_id
1 'polypeptide(L)'
;PDNYTIQIQTETVSAAKRFYTLLKEVFDIHAKIDVGRNEFLKRSRNYTISVDKHNDCVLILKTVKLLDLREFGLVLQNTCCKRAYIRGAFQAAGSMSDPEKNYHFEVVSTNVQTAEQLKEVLNFFDLDAKIVLRKKYYVVYMKEGSKIVDVLNIMEAHVALMELENVRILKDMRNKVNRRVNCETANINKTVSAAVKQVEDIEYIDKHKGLRFLDQGLQDIARLRLEHPEATLKELGDMLEPPVGKSGVNHRLKKIGRIA
;
A
#
# COMPACT_ATOMS: atom_id res chain seq x y z
N PRO A 1 18.83 -33.89 33.55
CA PRO A 1 18.89 -34.27 32.15
C PRO A 1 17.70 -33.60 31.45
N ASP A 2 18.01 -32.59 30.64
CA ASP A 2 17.01 -31.78 29.94
C ASP A 2 16.32 -32.67 28.91
N ASN A 3 15.05 -32.97 29.17
CA ASN A 3 14.26 -33.77 28.25
C ASN A 3 13.63 -32.83 27.23
N TYR A 4 14.11 -32.82 26.00
CA TYR A 4 13.56 -31.97 24.95
C TYR A 4 12.25 -32.56 24.42
N THR A 5 11.26 -31.68 24.22
CA THR A 5 10.03 -31.94 23.50
C THR A 5 9.85 -30.87 22.43
N ILE A 6 9.47 -31.23 21.23
CA ILE A 6 9.15 -30.27 20.15
C ILE A 6 7.66 -30.29 19.92
N GLN A 7 7.04 -29.11 20.02
CA GLN A 7 5.61 -28.94 19.80
C GLN A 7 5.37 -27.79 18.85
N ILE A 8 4.55 -28.02 17.83
CA ILE A 8 4.08 -26.98 16.91
C ILE A 8 2.56 -26.94 16.97
N GLN A 9 2.02 -25.72 17.10
CA GLN A 9 0.59 -25.46 17.08
C GLN A 9 0.25 -24.57 15.90
N THR A 10 -0.79 -24.92 15.15
CA THR A 10 -1.28 -24.13 14.02
C THR A 10 -2.78 -24.35 13.82
N GLU A 11 -3.47 -23.31 13.34
CA GLU A 11 -4.87 -23.40 12.93
C GLU A 11 -5.02 -23.89 11.47
N THR A 12 -3.93 -23.89 10.72
CA THR A 12 -3.90 -24.20 9.29
C THR A 12 -3.59 -25.68 9.04
N VAL A 13 -4.54 -26.41 8.47
CA VAL A 13 -4.38 -27.85 8.12
C VAL A 13 -3.20 -28.08 7.20
N SER A 14 -2.98 -27.23 6.21
CA SER A 14 -1.88 -27.36 5.25
C SER A 14 -0.51 -27.22 5.92
N ALA A 15 -0.36 -26.29 6.87
CA ALA A 15 0.86 -26.13 7.63
C ALA A 15 1.13 -27.35 8.53
N ALA A 16 0.10 -27.85 9.22
CA ALA A 16 0.20 -29.06 10.02
C ALA A 16 0.63 -30.29 9.20
N LYS A 17 -0.03 -30.51 8.05
CA LYS A 17 0.34 -31.59 7.11
C LYS A 17 1.76 -31.45 6.62
N ARG A 18 2.17 -30.24 6.20
CA ARG A 18 3.52 -30.02 5.67
C ARG A 18 4.58 -30.32 6.72
N PHE A 19 4.38 -29.85 7.95
CA PHE A 19 5.33 -30.11 9.03
C PHE A 19 5.44 -31.60 9.34
N TYR A 20 4.31 -32.32 9.46
CA TYR A 20 4.30 -33.78 9.67
C TYR A 20 5.01 -34.52 8.55
N THR A 21 4.75 -34.15 7.29
CA THR A 21 5.38 -34.74 6.10
C THR A 21 6.89 -34.52 6.12
N LEU A 22 7.36 -33.33 6.46
CA LEU A 22 8.79 -33.02 6.56
C LEU A 22 9.49 -33.84 7.67
N LEU A 23 8.86 -34.00 8.83
CA LEU A 23 9.41 -34.83 9.89
C LEU A 23 9.56 -36.28 9.44
N LYS A 24 8.58 -36.83 8.72
CA LYS A 24 8.61 -38.17 8.18
C LYS A 24 9.62 -38.35 7.07
N GLU A 25 9.63 -37.45 6.08
CA GLU A 25 10.49 -37.56 4.88
C GLU A 25 11.97 -37.31 5.18
N VAL A 26 12.28 -36.37 6.08
CA VAL A 26 13.66 -35.95 6.34
C VAL A 26 14.29 -36.73 7.48
N PHE A 27 13.50 -37.05 8.50
CA PHE A 27 14.02 -37.68 9.75
C PHE A 27 13.49 -39.05 10.01
N ASP A 28 12.54 -39.56 9.23
CA ASP A 28 11.78 -40.80 9.47
C ASP A 28 11.09 -40.81 10.85
N ILE A 29 10.65 -39.61 11.30
CA ILE A 29 10.01 -39.42 12.59
C ILE A 29 8.48 -39.33 12.41
N HIS A 30 7.77 -40.22 13.11
CA HIS A 30 6.31 -40.21 13.20
C HIS A 30 5.85 -39.38 14.40
N ALA A 31 5.52 -38.10 14.18
CA ALA A 31 5.03 -37.23 15.21
C ALA A 31 3.56 -37.54 15.58
N LYS A 32 3.16 -37.20 16.80
CA LYS A 32 1.74 -37.25 17.19
C LYS A 32 1.02 -36.02 16.66
N ILE A 33 -0.24 -36.22 16.27
CA ILE A 33 -1.11 -35.13 15.84
C ILE A 33 -2.35 -35.13 16.72
N ASP A 34 -2.54 -34.03 17.45
CA ASP A 34 -3.73 -33.78 18.25
C ASP A 34 -4.55 -32.69 17.63
N VAL A 35 -5.87 -32.87 17.56
CA VAL A 35 -6.79 -31.89 17.01
C VAL A 35 -7.69 -31.38 18.13
N GLY A 36 -7.38 -30.17 18.61
CA GLY A 36 -8.17 -29.47 19.62
C GLY A 36 -9.20 -28.50 19.01
N ARG A 37 -10.20 -28.15 19.80
CA ARG A 37 -11.05 -26.98 19.52
C ARG A 37 -10.54 -25.81 20.33
N ASN A 38 -10.39 -24.64 19.68
CA ASN A 38 -10.05 -23.43 20.39
C ASN A 38 -11.25 -22.98 21.24
N GLU A 39 -11.13 -23.02 22.56
CA GLU A 39 -12.22 -22.68 23.49
C GLU A 39 -12.64 -21.19 23.38
N PHE A 40 -11.73 -20.31 22.96
CA PHE A 40 -11.97 -18.86 22.80
C PHE A 40 -12.60 -18.48 21.45
N LEU A 41 -12.36 -19.29 20.40
CA LEU A 41 -12.91 -19.07 19.06
C LEU A 41 -13.77 -20.27 18.69
N LYS A 42 -15.08 -20.21 18.93
CA LYS A 42 -16.06 -21.32 18.79
C LYS A 42 -16.06 -22.09 17.45
N ARG A 43 -15.17 -21.76 16.48
CA ARG A 43 -15.13 -22.39 15.14
C ARG A 43 -13.73 -22.74 14.61
N SER A 44 -12.61 -22.39 15.27
CA SER A 44 -11.30 -22.75 14.77
C SER A 44 -10.80 -24.07 15.39
N ARG A 45 -10.26 -24.96 14.55
CA ARG A 45 -9.55 -26.16 14.98
C ARG A 45 -8.09 -25.79 15.17
N ASN A 46 -7.48 -26.25 16.26
CA ASN A 46 -6.05 -26.11 16.50
C ASN A 46 -5.41 -27.49 16.31
N TYR A 47 -4.38 -27.54 15.48
CA TYR A 47 -3.60 -28.76 15.22
C TYR A 47 -2.30 -28.64 16.00
N THR A 48 -2.06 -29.61 16.86
CA THR A 48 -0.82 -29.72 17.65
C THR A 48 -0.04 -30.95 17.17
N ILE A 49 1.18 -30.72 16.67
CA ILE A 49 2.10 -31.78 16.26
C ILE A 49 3.21 -31.85 17.30
N SER A 50 3.41 -33.01 17.91
CA SER A 50 4.39 -33.22 18.97
C SER A 50 5.35 -34.35 18.68
N VAL A 51 6.62 -34.10 19.03
CA VAL A 51 7.70 -35.10 19.07
C VAL A 51 8.16 -35.20 20.52
N ASP A 52 7.90 -36.32 21.16
CA ASP A 52 8.15 -36.52 22.61
C ASP A 52 9.41 -37.32 22.92
N LYS A 53 9.97 -38.03 21.92
CA LYS A 53 11.19 -38.81 22.13
C LYS A 53 12.41 -37.90 22.17
N HIS A 54 13.13 -37.88 23.27
CA HIS A 54 14.31 -37.04 23.47
C HIS A 54 15.34 -37.16 22.33
N ASN A 55 15.68 -38.37 21.90
CA ASN A 55 16.65 -38.61 20.85
C ASN A 55 16.22 -38.01 19.50
N ASP A 56 14.93 -38.12 19.16
CA ASP A 56 14.36 -37.56 17.95
C ASP A 56 14.41 -36.03 18.00
N CYS A 57 14.08 -35.45 19.16
CA CYS A 57 14.17 -34.01 19.37
C CYS A 57 15.61 -33.49 19.24
N VAL A 58 16.58 -34.18 19.85
CA VAL A 58 18.00 -33.82 19.75
C VAL A 58 18.50 -33.93 18.32
N LEU A 59 18.09 -34.96 17.59
CA LEU A 59 18.42 -35.14 16.16
C LEU A 59 17.91 -33.95 15.33
N ILE A 60 16.63 -33.58 15.48
CA ILE A 60 16.03 -32.42 14.78
C ILE A 60 16.79 -31.15 15.13
N LEU A 61 16.92 -30.84 16.43
CA LEU A 61 17.52 -29.58 16.90
C LEU A 61 18.99 -29.44 16.46
N LYS A 62 19.77 -30.52 16.47
CA LYS A 62 21.14 -30.52 15.93
C LYS A 62 21.19 -30.31 14.43
N THR A 63 20.32 -30.98 13.67
CA THR A 63 20.31 -30.91 12.22
C THR A 63 19.92 -29.50 11.74
N VAL A 64 18.89 -28.87 12.35
CA VAL A 64 18.46 -27.51 12.02
C VAL A 64 19.29 -26.43 12.76
N LYS A 65 20.35 -26.83 13.52
CA LYS A 65 21.29 -25.92 14.20
C LYS A 65 20.61 -24.98 15.21
N LEU A 66 19.52 -25.39 15.85
CA LEU A 66 18.81 -24.57 16.83
C LEU A 66 19.40 -24.64 18.24
N LEU A 67 20.31 -25.62 18.52
CA LEU A 67 20.98 -25.70 19.81
C LEU A 67 22.10 -24.69 19.98
N ASP A 68 22.69 -24.21 18.88
CA ASP A 68 23.65 -23.11 18.88
C ASP A 68 23.23 -22.06 17.85
N LEU A 69 22.79 -20.89 18.34
CA LEU A 69 22.36 -19.77 17.51
C LEU A 69 23.46 -19.23 16.59
N ARG A 70 24.75 -19.43 16.94
CA ARG A 70 25.89 -19.05 16.09
C ARG A 70 26.00 -19.94 14.86
N GLU A 71 25.65 -21.22 15.00
CA GLU A 71 25.69 -22.18 13.88
C GLU A 71 24.47 -22.08 12.98
N PHE A 72 23.36 -21.51 13.45
CA PHE A 72 22.14 -21.35 12.67
C PHE A 72 22.35 -20.54 11.39
N GLY A 73 23.23 -19.54 11.42
CA GLY A 73 23.64 -18.77 10.24
C GLY A 73 24.21 -19.63 9.10
N LEU A 74 24.81 -20.79 9.41
CA LEU A 74 25.35 -21.71 8.41
C LEU A 74 24.25 -22.37 7.56
N VAL A 75 23.05 -22.56 8.10
CA VAL A 75 21.91 -23.13 7.37
C VAL A 75 21.38 -22.15 6.34
N LEU A 76 21.59 -20.84 6.54
CA LEU A 76 21.07 -19.76 5.69
C LEU A 76 22.06 -19.24 4.63
N GLN A 77 23.10 -19.98 4.32
CA GLN A 77 24.10 -19.54 3.30
C GLN A 77 23.50 -19.48 1.90
N ASN A 78 22.76 -20.51 1.51
CA ASN A 78 22.21 -20.62 0.17
C ASN A 78 20.91 -19.79 0.00
N THR A 79 20.71 -19.22 -1.16
CA THR A 79 19.48 -18.45 -1.49
C THR A 79 18.20 -19.28 -1.33
N CYS A 80 18.23 -20.57 -1.71
CA CYS A 80 17.07 -21.46 -1.53
C CYS A 80 16.73 -21.68 -0.04
N CYS A 81 17.74 -21.75 0.84
CA CYS A 81 17.54 -21.89 2.28
C CYS A 81 16.94 -20.59 2.87
N LYS A 82 17.42 -19.42 2.44
CA LYS A 82 16.85 -18.12 2.84
C LYS A 82 15.39 -18.01 2.43
N ARG A 83 15.04 -18.40 1.20
CA ARG A 83 13.63 -18.43 0.73
C ARG A 83 12.77 -19.37 1.58
N ALA A 84 13.27 -20.57 1.86
CA ALA A 84 12.56 -21.54 2.70
C ALA A 84 12.37 -21.01 4.13
N TYR A 85 13.39 -20.33 4.69
CA TYR A 85 13.32 -19.72 6.01
C TYR A 85 12.25 -18.63 6.10
N ILE A 86 12.22 -17.69 5.13
CA ILE A 86 11.18 -16.64 5.06
C ILE A 86 9.78 -17.27 4.98
N ARG A 87 9.60 -18.27 4.13
CA ARG A 87 8.34 -19.02 3.97
C ARG A 87 7.89 -19.70 5.27
N GLY A 88 8.81 -20.37 5.95
CA GLY A 88 8.56 -21.00 7.24
C GLY A 88 8.23 -20.01 8.34
N ALA A 89 8.98 -18.92 8.45
CA ALA A 89 8.74 -17.84 9.41
C ALA A 89 7.36 -17.19 9.22
N PHE A 90 6.97 -16.93 7.96
CA PHE A 90 5.65 -16.38 7.65
C PHE A 90 4.53 -17.38 7.99
N GLN A 91 4.66 -18.65 7.68
CA GLN A 91 3.66 -19.66 8.03
C GLN A 91 3.50 -19.83 9.54
N ALA A 92 4.57 -19.63 10.31
CA ALA A 92 4.55 -19.76 11.76
C ALA A 92 3.91 -18.55 12.47
N ALA A 93 4.25 -17.34 12.06
CA ALA A 93 3.89 -16.14 12.81
C ALA A 93 3.69 -14.90 11.90
N GLY A 94 3.50 -15.10 10.61
CA GLY A 94 3.29 -14.03 9.65
C GLY A 94 1.82 -13.65 9.49
N SER A 95 1.61 -12.41 9.12
CA SER A 95 0.31 -11.91 8.68
C SER A 95 0.46 -10.86 7.60
N MET A 96 -0.56 -10.71 6.78
CA MET A 96 -0.64 -9.69 5.75
C MET A 96 -2.02 -9.06 5.80
N SER A 97 -2.05 -7.72 5.71
CA SER A 97 -3.32 -6.98 5.65
C SER A 97 -4.01 -7.20 4.31
N ASP A 98 -5.33 -7.03 4.33
CA ASP A 98 -6.14 -6.94 3.12
C ASP A 98 -5.58 -5.85 2.19
N PRO A 99 -5.10 -6.20 0.98
CA PRO A 99 -4.48 -5.25 0.07
C PRO A 99 -5.46 -4.17 -0.45
N GLU A 100 -6.77 -4.39 -0.33
CA GLU A 100 -7.76 -3.35 -0.66
C GLU A 100 -7.74 -2.20 0.36
N LYS A 101 -7.35 -2.47 1.62
CA LYS A 101 -7.29 -1.46 2.68
C LYS A 101 -5.92 -0.80 2.74
N ASN A 102 -4.89 -1.59 3.02
CA ASN A 102 -3.52 -1.11 3.14
C ASN A 102 -2.51 -2.19 2.75
N TYR A 103 -1.25 -1.78 2.59
CA TYR A 103 -0.12 -2.69 2.37
C TYR A 103 0.62 -2.85 3.68
N HIS A 104 0.54 -4.03 4.27
CA HIS A 104 1.26 -4.36 5.50
C HIS A 104 1.54 -5.86 5.55
N PHE A 105 2.81 -6.20 5.64
CA PHE A 105 3.32 -7.53 5.85
C PHE A 105 4.07 -7.54 7.17
N GLU A 106 3.81 -8.49 8.04
CA GLU A 106 4.53 -8.61 9.31
C GLU A 106 4.76 -10.07 9.71
N VAL A 107 5.84 -10.28 10.45
CA VAL A 107 6.14 -11.55 11.15
C VAL A 107 6.51 -11.21 12.59
N VAL A 108 5.85 -11.88 13.53
CA VAL A 108 5.99 -11.64 14.96
C VAL A 108 6.98 -12.63 15.59
N SER A 109 7.90 -12.15 16.40
CA SER A 109 8.83 -12.98 17.16
C SER A 109 8.83 -12.61 18.65
N THR A 110 9.01 -13.59 19.51
CA THR A 110 9.24 -13.38 20.95
C THR A 110 10.72 -13.13 21.28
N ASN A 111 11.62 -13.45 20.35
CA ASN A 111 13.07 -13.35 20.52
C ASN A 111 13.65 -12.31 19.56
N VAL A 112 14.46 -11.39 20.09
CA VAL A 112 15.11 -10.32 19.31
C VAL A 112 16.07 -10.87 18.27
N GLN A 113 16.88 -11.87 18.63
CA GLN A 113 17.86 -12.47 17.70
C GLN A 113 17.20 -13.10 16.49
N THR A 114 16.10 -13.82 16.69
CA THR A 114 15.29 -14.39 15.59
C THR A 114 14.69 -13.30 14.71
N ALA A 115 14.24 -12.18 15.30
CA ALA A 115 13.71 -11.05 14.55
C ALA A 115 14.79 -10.35 13.73
N GLU A 116 15.96 -10.09 14.31
CA GLU A 116 17.12 -9.51 13.61
C GLU A 116 17.58 -10.41 12.46
N GLN A 117 17.70 -11.70 12.68
CA GLN A 117 18.07 -12.65 11.65
C GLN A 117 17.05 -12.68 10.50
N LEU A 118 15.76 -12.68 10.81
CA LEU A 118 14.71 -12.61 9.77
C LEU A 118 14.80 -11.31 8.98
N LYS A 119 15.04 -10.18 9.64
CA LYS A 119 15.25 -8.90 8.99
C LYS A 119 16.46 -8.93 8.06
N GLU A 120 17.58 -9.48 8.51
CA GLU A 120 18.81 -9.62 7.68
C GLU A 120 18.53 -10.49 6.45
N VAL A 121 17.83 -11.61 6.61
CA VAL A 121 17.48 -12.51 5.50
C VAL A 121 16.53 -11.84 4.52
N LEU A 122 15.55 -11.05 4.99
CA LEU A 122 14.67 -10.27 4.13
C LEU A 122 15.45 -9.17 3.37
N ASN A 123 16.35 -8.48 4.06
CA ASN A 123 17.13 -7.39 3.47
C ASN A 123 18.26 -7.90 2.53
N PHE A 124 18.65 -9.15 2.62
CA PHE A 124 19.46 -9.79 1.59
C PHE A 124 18.80 -9.78 0.20
N PHE A 125 17.47 -9.70 0.16
CA PHE A 125 16.67 -9.57 -1.05
C PHE A 125 16.20 -8.12 -1.30
N ASP A 126 16.85 -7.12 -0.71
CA ASP A 126 16.52 -5.68 -0.84
C ASP A 126 15.08 -5.32 -0.46
N LEU A 127 14.50 -5.99 0.55
CA LEU A 127 13.10 -5.80 0.93
C LEU A 127 12.84 -4.64 1.90
N ASP A 128 13.87 -3.98 2.42
CA ASP A 128 13.79 -2.87 3.40
C ASP A 128 12.89 -3.20 4.63
N ALA A 129 13.03 -4.44 5.13
CA ALA A 129 12.31 -4.89 6.31
C ALA A 129 12.80 -4.15 7.57
N LYS A 130 11.88 -3.76 8.43
CA LYS A 130 12.12 -3.02 9.67
C LYS A 130 11.64 -3.82 10.87
N ILE A 131 12.21 -3.53 12.05
CA ILE A 131 11.77 -4.12 13.32
C ILE A 131 11.16 -3.02 14.19
N VAL A 132 10.08 -3.38 14.86
CA VAL A 132 9.47 -2.57 15.91
C VAL A 132 9.12 -3.44 17.12
N LEU A 133 9.34 -2.93 18.32
CA LEU A 133 8.90 -3.56 19.56
C LEU A 133 7.45 -3.16 19.84
N ARG A 134 6.53 -4.15 19.84
CA ARG A 134 5.13 -3.97 20.24
C ARG A 134 4.87 -4.76 21.51
N LYS A 135 4.65 -4.06 22.63
CA LYS A 135 4.53 -4.68 23.95
C LYS A 135 5.77 -5.53 24.24
N LYS A 136 5.65 -6.86 24.23
CA LYS A 136 6.73 -7.82 24.47
C LYS A 136 7.21 -8.59 23.22
N TYR A 137 6.69 -8.19 22.04
CA TYR A 137 6.98 -8.89 20.77
C TYR A 137 7.80 -8.01 19.83
N TYR A 138 8.73 -8.62 19.14
CA TYR A 138 9.50 -8.01 18.06
C TYR A 138 8.77 -8.29 16.74
N VAL A 139 8.35 -7.24 16.04
CA VAL A 139 7.60 -7.36 14.80
C VAL A 139 8.49 -6.91 13.66
N VAL A 140 8.83 -7.86 12.77
CA VAL A 140 9.51 -7.56 11.51
C VAL A 140 8.44 -7.23 10.48
N TYR A 141 8.51 -6.06 9.82
CA TYR A 141 7.44 -5.60 8.96
C TYR A 141 7.92 -4.83 7.73
N MET A 142 7.04 -4.79 6.72
CA MET A 142 7.14 -3.98 5.51
C MET A 142 5.78 -3.35 5.19
N LYS A 143 5.79 -2.15 4.59
CA LYS A 143 4.57 -1.39 4.23
C LYS A 143 4.52 -1.00 2.75
N GLU A 144 5.59 -1.16 2.03
CA GLU A 144 5.67 -0.84 0.61
C GLU A 144 5.10 -1.97 -0.23
N GLY A 145 4.08 -1.67 -1.04
CA GLY A 145 3.38 -2.66 -1.85
C GLY A 145 4.29 -3.40 -2.84
N SER A 146 5.30 -2.73 -3.42
CA SER A 146 6.29 -3.36 -4.30
C SER A 146 7.13 -4.40 -3.55
N LYS A 147 7.61 -4.07 -2.34
CA LYS A 147 8.39 -4.99 -1.51
C LYS A 147 7.58 -6.19 -1.02
N ILE A 148 6.26 -5.98 -0.81
CA ILE A 148 5.35 -7.09 -0.45
C ILE A 148 5.15 -8.02 -1.66
N VAL A 149 5.06 -7.50 -2.88
CA VAL A 149 5.06 -8.34 -4.10
C VAL A 149 6.36 -9.14 -4.20
N ASP A 150 7.50 -8.50 -3.98
CA ASP A 150 8.81 -9.16 -4.03
C ASP A 150 8.91 -10.29 -3.00
N VAL A 151 8.47 -10.07 -1.75
CA VAL A 151 8.50 -11.14 -0.73
C VAL A 151 7.55 -12.28 -1.05
N LEU A 152 6.39 -12.03 -1.62
CA LEU A 152 5.47 -13.07 -2.08
C LEU A 152 6.11 -13.91 -3.20
N ASN A 153 6.83 -13.28 -4.12
CA ASN A 153 7.58 -13.98 -5.16
C ASN A 153 8.73 -14.83 -4.57
N ILE A 154 9.47 -14.30 -3.59
CA ILE A 154 10.53 -15.01 -2.88
C ILE A 154 9.97 -16.24 -2.16
N MET A 155 8.79 -16.11 -1.55
CA MET A 155 8.08 -17.22 -0.89
C MET A 155 7.41 -18.19 -1.86
N GLU A 156 7.41 -17.91 -3.19
CA GLU A 156 6.70 -18.69 -4.20
C GLU A 156 5.17 -18.72 -3.98
N ALA A 157 4.63 -17.65 -3.39
CA ALA A 157 3.20 -17.48 -3.13
C ALA A 157 2.51 -16.84 -4.35
N HIS A 158 2.60 -17.48 -5.52
CA HIS A 158 2.22 -16.90 -6.82
C HIS A 158 0.75 -16.50 -6.91
N VAL A 159 -0.17 -17.25 -6.30
CA VAL A 159 -1.60 -16.90 -6.29
C VAL A 159 -1.83 -15.59 -5.54
N ALA A 160 -1.32 -15.48 -4.31
CA ALA A 160 -1.44 -14.26 -3.51
C ALA A 160 -0.73 -13.08 -4.15
N LEU A 161 0.40 -13.31 -4.85
CA LEU A 161 1.12 -12.30 -5.61
C LEU A 161 0.23 -11.74 -6.73
N MET A 162 -0.39 -12.60 -7.53
CA MET A 162 -1.26 -12.17 -8.64
C MET A 162 -2.49 -11.40 -8.13
N GLU A 163 -3.10 -11.84 -7.04
CA GLU A 163 -4.20 -11.13 -6.39
C GLU A 163 -3.79 -9.73 -5.92
N LEU A 164 -2.63 -9.62 -5.26
CA LEU A 164 -2.08 -8.34 -4.80
C LEU A 164 -1.80 -7.39 -5.97
N GLU A 165 -1.16 -7.89 -7.06
CA GLU A 165 -0.85 -7.06 -8.23
C GLU A 165 -2.13 -6.57 -8.94
N ASN A 166 -3.14 -7.41 -9.06
CA ASN A 166 -4.43 -6.98 -9.62
C ASN A 166 -5.05 -5.83 -8.80
N VAL A 167 -5.03 -5.93 -7.47
CA VAL A 167 -5.52 -4.85 -6.59
C VAL A 167 -4.68 -3.58 -6.77
N ARG A 168 -3.36 -3.68 -6.88
CA ARG A 168 -2.46 -2.53 -7.10
C ARG A 168 -2.78 -1.82 -8.41
N ILE A 169 -2.89 -2.56 -9.51
CA ILE A 169 -3.22 -2.01 -10.83
C ILE A 169 -4.55 -1.25 -10.78
N LEU A 170 -5.59 -1.86 -10.20
CA LEU A 170 -6.91 -1.23 -10.07
C LEU A 170 -6.85 0.06 -9.22
N LYS A 171 -6.11 0.06 -8.11
CA LYS A 171 -5.90 1.27 -7.28
C LYS A 171 -5.17 2.36 -8.04
N ASP A 172 -4.13 2.03 -8.78
CA ASP A 172 -3.37 3.00 -9.57
C ASP A 172 -4.22 3.61 -10.69
N MET A 173 -5.04 2.81 -11.36
CA MET A 173 -5.99 3.29 -12.36
C MET A 173 -7.02 4.26 -11.73
N ARG A 174 -7.65 3.87 -10.62
CA ARG A 174 -8.61 4.73 -9.89
C ARG A 174 -7.95 6.04 -9.45
N ASN A 175 -6.74 5.98 -8.89
CA ASN A 175 -6.00 7.17 -8.46
C ASN A 175 -5.68 8.12 -9.63
N LYS A 176 -5.27 7.58 -10.79
CA LYS A 176 -5.04 8.39 -11.99
C LYS A 176 -6.30 9.07 -12.48
N VAL A 177 -7.43 8.34 -12.54
CA VAL A 177 -8.74 8.90 -12.94
C VAL A 177 -9.17 9.99 -11.95
N ASN A 178 -9.12 9.72 -10.65
CA ASN A 178 -9.52 10.68 -9.62
C ASN A 178 -8.68 11.95 -9.67
N ARG A 179 -7.35 11.83 -9.85
CA ARG A 179 -6.46 13.01 -10.00
C ARG A 179 -6.82 13.83 -11.23
N ARG A 180 -7.15 13.17 -12.35
CA ARG A 180 -7.56 13.85 -13.59
C ARG A 180 -8.88 14.57 -13.39
N VAL A 181 -9.90 13.90 -12.86
CA VAL A 181 -11.22 14.49 -12.56
C VAL A 181 -11.08 15.67 -11.60
N ASN A 182 -10.33 15.52 -10.51
CA ASN A 182 -10.12 16.61 -9.55
C ASN A 182 -9.42 17.82 -10.20
N CYS A 183 -8.44 17.58 -11.07
CA CYS A 183 -7.76 18.65 -11.80
C CYS A 183 -8.71 19.37 -12.77
N GLU A 184 -9.49 18.63 -13.54
CA GLU A 184 -10.47 19.18 -14.49
C GLU A 184 -11.56 19.97 -13.74
N THR A 185 -12.11 19.41 -12.65
CA THR A 185 -13.10 20.07 -11.80
C THR A 185 -12.56 21.38 -11.20
N ALA A 186 -11.33 21.35 -10.68
CA ALA A 186 -10.70 22.55 -10.12
C ALA A 186 -10.49 23.64 -11.19
N ASN A 187 -10.13 23.27 -12.42
CA ASN A 187 -9.98 24.19 -13.53
C ASN A 187 -11.32 24.80 -13.96
N ILE A 188 -12.37 23.97 -14.06
CA ILE A 188 -13.73 24.46 -14.37
C ILE A 188 -14.20 25.42 -13.28
N ASN A 189 -14.10 25.06 -12.00
CA ASN A 189 -14.50 25.91 -10.90
C ASN A 189 -13.77 27.28 -10.91
N LYS A 190 -12.46 27.28 -11.17
CA LYS A 190 -11.69 28.54 -11.29
C LYS A 190 -12.19 29.38 -12.45
N THR A 191 -12.52 28.75 -13.57
CA THR A 191 -13.02 29.48 -14.77
C THR A 191 -14.40 30.08 -14.51
N VAL A 192 -15.31 29.29 -13.95
CA VAL A 192 -16.68 29.73 -13.60
C VAL A 192 -16.64 30.84 -12.56
N SER A 193 -15.88 30.66 -11.45
CA SER A 193 -15.77 31.69 -10.41
C SER A 193 -15.19 33.00 -10.96
N ALA A 194 -14.21 32.92 -11.88
CA ALA A 194 -13.66 34.11 -12.53
C ALA A 194 -14.67 34.80 -13.44
N ALA A 195 -15.47 34.03 -14.19
CA ALA A 195 -16.52 34.58 -15.06
C ALA A 195 -17.62 35.28 -14.24
N VAL A 196 -18.11 34.63 -13.18
CA VAL A 196 -19.11 35.22 -12.27
C VAL A 196 -18.60 36.54 -11.69
N LYS A 197 -17.38 36.55 -11.15
CA LYS A 197 -16.79 37.79 -10.63
C LYS A 197 -16.65 38.87 -11.69
N GLN A 198 -16.27 38.52 -12.92
CA GLN A 198 -16.18 39.50 -14.02
C GLN A 198 -17.54 40.11 -14.33
N VAL A 199 -18.61 39.31 -14.34
CA VAL A 199 -19.97 39.82 -14.55
C VAL A 199 -20.37 40.76 -13.41
N GLU A 200 -20.17 40.37 -12.15
CA GLU A 200 -20.46 41.21 -10.98
C GLU A 200 -19.68 42.54 -11.02
N ASP A 201 -18.40 42.52 -11.34
CA ASP A 201 -17.57 43.72 -11.46
C ASP A 201 -18.10 44.67 -12.60
N ILE A 202 -18.52 44.09 -13.72
CA ILE A 202 -19.08 44.86 -14.86
C ILE A 202 -20.45 45.47 -14.50
N GLU A 203 -21.35 44.69 -13.91
CA GLU A 203 -22.66 45.14 -13.46
C GLU A 203 -22.55 46.28 -12.41
N TYR A 204 -21.58 46.15 -11.51
CA TYR A 204 -21.29 47.17 -10.51
C TYR A 204 -20.89 48.48 -11.17
N ILE A 205 -19.99 48.49 -12.17
CA ILE A 205 -19.59 49.68 -12.90
C ILE A 205 -20.77 50.26 -13.69
N ASP A 206 -21.53 49.40 -14.38
CA ASP A 206 -22.67 49.85 -15.19
C ASP A 206 -23.72 50.58 -14.33
N LYS A 207 -24.03 50.02 -13.15
CA LYS A 207 -25.00 50.59 -12.22
C LYS A 207 -24.57 51.93 -11.62
N HIS A 208 -23.27 52.12 -11.35
CA HIS A 208 -22.79 53.30 -10.60
C HIS A 208 -22.25 54.41 -11.50
N LYS A 209 -21.60 54.09 -12.63
CA LYS A 209 -20.93 55.04 -13.50
C LYS A 209 -21.34 54.93 -14.98
N GLY A 210 -22.03 53.85 -15.35
CA GLY A 210 -22.34 53.46 -16.71
C GLY A 210 -21.13 52.92 -17.48
N LEU A 211 -21.33 51.99 -18.41
CA LEU A 211 -20.23 51.40 -19.20
C LEU A 211 -19.48 52.41 -20.05
N ARG A 212 -20.12 53.57 -20.40
CA ARG A 212 -19.49 54.67 -21.14
C ARG A 212 -18.31 55.33 -20.43
N PHE A 213 -18.14 55.08 -19.14
CA PHE A 213 -17.00 55.53 -18.37
C PHE A 213 -15.71 54.78 -18.74
N LEU A 214 -15.81 53.59 -19.29
CA LEU A 214 -14.69 52.73 -19.69
C LEU A 214 -14.16 53.18 -21.08
N ASP A 215 -12.86 52.90 -21.34
CA ASP A 215 -12.29 52.99 -22.69
C ASP A 215 -13.04 52.08 -23.66
N GLN A 216 -13.13 52.41 -24.97
CA GLN A 216 -13.90 51.65 -25.96
C GLN A 216 -13.58 50.17 -25.95
N GLY A 217 -12.31 49.78 -25.96
CA GLY A 217 -11.93 48.36 -25.94
C GLY A 217 -12.28 47.61 -24.62
N LEU A 218 -12.54 48.33 -23.52
CA LEU A 218 -13.09 47.77 -22.28
C LEU A 218 -14.61 47.69 -22.32
N GLN A 219 -15.28 48.64 -22.96
CA GLN A 219 -16.73 48.61 -23.17
C GLN A 219 -17.14 47.39 -24.00
N ASP A 220 -16.43 47.13 -25.10
CA ASP A 220 -16.74 46.04 -26.02
C ASP A 220 -16.64 44.68 -25.33
N ILE A 221 -15.56 44.43 -24.59
CA ILE A 221 -15.40 43.18 -23.86
C ILE A 221 -16.36 43.06 -22.67
N ALA A 222 -16.74 44.18 -22.03
CA ALA A 222 -17.72 44.19 -20.95
C ALA A 222 -19.11 43.76 -21.46
N ARG A 223 -19.56 44.34 -22.61
CA ARG A 223 -20.82 43.93 -23.24
C ARG A 223 -20.83 42.47 -23.63
N LEU A 224 -19.79 42.00 -24.31
CA LEU A 224 -19.67 40.59 -24.72
C LEU A 224 -19.70 39.64 -23.51
N ARG A 225 -19.08 40.03 -22.39
CA ARG A 225 -19.10 39.17 -21.18
C ARG A 225 -20.50 39.12 -20.55
N LEU A 226 -21.27 40.22 -20.56
CA LEU A 226 -22.65 40.21 -20.08
C LEU A 226 -23.59 39.44 -21.01
N GLU A 227 -23.41 39.53 -22.31
CA GLU A 227 -24.19 38.80 -23.32
C GLU A 227 -23.86 37.28 -23.32
N HIS A 228 -22.61 36.97 -23.06
CA HIS A 228 -22.08 35.60 -23.09
C HIS A 228 -21.35 35.25 -21.79
N PRO A 229 -22.05 35.11 -20.64
CA PRO A 229 -21.44 34.91 -19.34
C PRO A 229 -20.67 33.59 -19.23
N GLU A 230 -21.05 32.56 -20.01
CA GLU A 230 -20.41 31.23 -19.99
C GLU A 230 -19.27 31.09 -21.00
N ALA A 231 -19.09 32.07 -21.93
CA ALA A 231 -18.07 31.98 -22.97
C ALA A 231 -16.67 32.00 -22.37
N THR A 232 -15.78 31.17 -22.95
CA THR A 232 -14.37 31.16 -22.58
C THR A 232 -13.69 32.47 -23.01
N LEU A 233 -12.55 32.78 -22.39
CA LEU A 233 -11.76 33.97 -22.76
C LEU A 233 -11.29 33.95 -24.23
N LYS A 234 -11.19 32.78 -24.85
CA LYS A 234 -10.83 32.61 -26.26
C LYS A 234 -12.02 32.99 -27.13
N GLU A 235 -13.19 32.42 -26.87
CA GLU A 235 -14.43 32.71 -27.61
C GLU A 235 -14.77 34.18 -27.54
N LEU A 236 -14.69 34.80 -26.35
CA LEU A 236 -14.87 36.28 -26.24
C LEU A 236 -13.85 37.05 -27.07
N GLY A 237 -12.61 36.59 -27.16
CA GLY A 237 -11.58 37.21 -27.97
C GLY A 237 -11.84 37.09 -29.47
N ASP A 238 -12.38 35.97 -29.90
CA ASP A 238 -12.74 35.71 -31.29
C ASP A 238 -13.99 36.54 -31.72
N MET A 239 -14.85 36.93 -30.78
CA MET A 239 -16.04 37.78 -31.02
C MET A 239 -15.71 39.31 -31.09
N LEU A 240 -14.51 39.71 -30.67
CA LEU A 240 -14.09 41.14 -30.75
C LEU A 240 -13.65 41.52 -32.17
N GLU A 241 -13.89 42.78 -32.53
CA GLU A 241 -13.41 43.40 -33.79
C GLU A 241 -12.43 44.54 -33.49
N PRO A 242 -11.14 44.43 -33.85
CA PRO A 242 -10.48 43.20 -34.37
C PRO A 242 -10.33 42.12 -33.29
N PRO A 243 -10.20 40.80 -33.68
CA PRO A 243 -10.06 39.70 -32.73
C PRO A 243 -8.87 39.89 -31.80
N VAL A 244 -9.04 39.47 -30.52
CA VAL A 244 -8.04 39.65 -29.48
C VAL A 244 -7.73 38.29 -28.83
N GLY A 245 -6.45 37.95 -28.67
CA GLY A 245 -6.07 36.70 -28.05
C GLY A 245 -6.48 36.61 -26.57
N LYS A 246 -6.60 35.37 -26.06
CA LYS A 246 -6.97 35.05 -24.69
C LYS A 246 -6.27 35.92 -23.63
N SER A 247 -4.97 36.18 -23.80
CA SER A 247 -4.17 36.98 -22.86
C SER A 247 -4.64 38.47 -22.85
N GLY A 248 -4.98 39.03 -24.03
CA GLY A 248 -5.50 40.38 -24.16
C GLY A 248 -6.88 40.51 -23.51
N VAL A 249 -7.77 39.56 -23.75
CA VAL A 249 -9.09 39.51 -23.09
C VAL A 249 -8.94 39.44 -21.57
N ASN A 250 -8.09 38.54 -21.06
CA ASN A 250 -7.86 38.44 -19.63
C ASN A 250 -7.29 39.71 -19.01
N HIS A 251 -6.39 40.40 -19.73
CA HIS A 251 -5.85 41.67 -19.27
C HIS A 251 -6.94 42.75 -19.20
N ARG A 252 -7.81 42.87 -20.22
CA ARG A 252 -8.92 43.82 -20.27
C ARG A 252 -9.92 43.57 -19.13
N LEU A 253 -10.35 42.32 -18.93
CA LEU A 253 -11.28 41.96 -17.84
C LEU A 253 -10.66 42.18 -16.45
N LYS A 254 -9.37 41.90 -16.24
CA LYS A 254 -8.67 42.25 -15.00
C LYS A 254 -8.57 43.76 -14.78
N LYS A 255 -8.45 44.59 -15.87
CA LYS A 255 -8.46 46.06 -15.76
C LYS A 255 -9.82 46.54 -15.31
N ILE A 256 -10.93 45.94 -15.83
CA ILE A 256 -12.29 46.24 -15.39
C ILE A 256 -12.46 45.92 -13.89
N GLY A 257 -12.06 44.75 -13.43
CA GLY A 257 -12.16 44.39 -12.02
C GLY A 257 -11.27 45.19 -11.05
N ARG A 258 -10.35 46.01 -11.56
CA ARG A 258 -9.60 47.00 -10.75
C ARG A 258 -10.29 48.35 -10.67
N ILE A 259 -11.19 48.63 -11.61
CA ILE A 259 -11.95 49.87 -11.70
C ILE A 259 -13.25 49.78 -10.88
N ALA A 260 -13.82 48.57 -10.78
CA ALA A 260 -14.94 48.24 -9.92
C ALA A 260 -14.56 48.33 -8.44
#